data_18ee65e4ba07346ffd759e1a0302ce2f
#
_entry.id   18ee65e4ba07346ffd759e1a0302ce2f
#
_cell.length_a   1.000
_cell.length_b   1.000
_cell.length_c   1.000
_cell.angle_alpha   90.00
_cell.angle_beta   90.00
_cell.angle_gamma   90.00
#
_symmetry.space_group_name_H-M   'P 1'
#
loop_
_entity.id
_entity.type
_entity.pdbx_description
1 polymer ?
#
loop_
_entity_poly.entity_id
_entity_poly.type
_entity_poly.pdbx_seq_one_letter_code
_entity_poly.pdbx_strand_id
1 'polypeptide(L)'
;QFENLGYNSNYQTKDVVDSILSGTALAPYANYFMQAATYDGNSVSPVSLAARSRQEVVKSDKTLSASANGSRGYYNFYNLGAWSSCANPIDCAIDFASGYSGRYSSYNRPWTNPEIAIKGGAKYLADGYINKRQNTLYFQKWDVVNYNGNFNHQYMTNIKAAINEGKNTWKSYKNINVLSKQIEFLIPVYNNMPDTASTLPTTVEKPSNNQGNNQNSGSQPSTKPDISSIILNAGYRYSSNYLTEISVGTTASSMINNLRNKGASVSITTVGSNNVAKKISSNEVLGTGDTVTIGNGVTSGKYRVVVKGDANGDGRISAVDYVKIKNYIMSSSSLSGSYKEAADVNKDGRISAVDYVKIKNYIMGNRTF
;
A
#
# COMPACT_ATOMS: atom_id res chain seq x y z
N GLN A 1 -0.28 7.15 -9.03
CA GLN A 1 1.11 7.52 -8.73
C GLN A 1 1.66 8.66 -9.61
N PHE A 2 1.01 8.95 -10.73
CA PHE A 2 1.45 9.97 -11.70
C PHE A 2 0.62 11.28 -11.62
N GLU A 3 -0.28 11.39 -10.64
CA GLU A 3 -1.01 12.63 -10.40
C GLU A 3 -0.05 13.78 -10.13
N ASN A 4 -0.26 14.93 -10.79
CA ASN A 4 0.48 16.14 -10.49
C ASN A 4 0.05 16.70 -9.13
N LEU A 5 0.94 16.63 -8.16
CA LEU A 5 0.76 17.18 -6.82
C LEU A 5 1.13 18.67 -6.74
N GLY A 6 1.57 19.27 -7.83
CA GLY A 6 1.77 20.71 -7.98
C GLY A 6 0.45 21.45 -8.15
N TYR A 7 0.45 22.74 -7.84
CA TYR A 7 -0.73 23.58 -8.00
C TYR A 7 -1.00 23.94 -9.45
N ASN A 8 -2.25 23.75 -9.88
CA ASN A 8 -2.74 24.22 -11.16
C ASN A 8 -4.15 24.82 -10.99
N SER A 9 -4.25 26.16 -11.09
CA SER A 9 -5.50 26.90 -10.85
C SER A 9 -6.61 26.59 -11.85
N ASN A 10 -6.30 26.03 -13.02
CA ASN A 10 -7.29 25.79 -14.06
C ASN A 10 -8.34 24.74 -13.68
N TYR A 11 -7.99 23.79 -12.79
CA TYR A 11 -8.91 22.72 -12.39
C TYR A 11 -8.88 22.40 -10.89
N GLN A 12 -7.88 22.86 -10.14
CA GLN A 12 -7.79 22.66 -8.69
C GLN A 12 -8.50 23.82 -7.97
N THR A 13 -9.80 23.91 -8.21
CA THR A 13 -10.65 25.02 -7.74
C THR A 13 -11.17 24.79 -6.33
N LYS A 14 -11.68 25.86 -5.72
CA LYS A 14 -12.33 25.78 -4.40
C LYS A 14 -13.49 24.79 -4.39
N ASP A 15 -14.29 24.71 -5.45
CA ASP A 15 -15.44 23.79 -5.55
C ASP A 15 -15.00 22.31 -5.46
N VAL A 16 -13.82 21.99 -6.02
CA VAL A 16 -13.25 20.64 -5.90
C VAL A 16 -12.82 20.37 -4.46
N VAL A 17 -12.15 21.33 -3.82
CA VAL A 17 -11.75 21.22 -2.41
C VAL A 17 -12.99 21.12 -1.50
N ASP A 18 -14.00 21.95 -1.71
CA ASP A 18 -15.27 21.89 -0.97
C ASP A 18 -15.94 20.52 -1.11
N SER A 19 -15.94 19.94 -2.32
CA SER A 19 -16.52 18.61 -2.54
C SER A 19 -15.78 17.50 -1.78
N ILE A 20 -14.45 17.61 -1.66
CA ILE A 20 -13.64 16.69 -0.88
C ILE A 20 -13.94 16.78 0.60
N LEU A 21 -14.09 17.99 1.13
CA LEU A 21 -14.24 18.24 2.57
C LEU A 21 -15.70 18.17 3.04
N SER A 22 -16.64 18.18 2.10
CA SER A 22 -18.07 18.16 2.37
C SER A 22 -18.49 17.04 3.33
N GLY A 23 -19.38 17.38 4.26
CA GLY A 23 -19.92 16.46 5.25
C GLY A 23 -18.90 15.98 6.30
N THR A 24 -17.79 16.66 6.46
CA THR A 24 -16.79 16.42 7.50
C THR A 24 -16.51 17.67 8.31
N ALA A 25 -15.87 17.52 9.48
CA ALA A 25 -15.44 18.65 10.30
C ALA A 25 -14.29 19.47 9.66
N LEU A 26 -13.77 19.07 8.49
CA LEU A 26 -12.82 19.86 7.70
C LEU A 26 -13.47 20.89 6.78
N ALA A 27 -14.79 20.80 6.51
CA ALA A 27 -15.48 21.67 5.56
C ALA A 27 -15.26 23.19 5.83
N PRO A 28 -15.23 23.69 7.08
CA PRO A 28 -14.99 25.10 7.35
C PRO A 28 -13.59 25.60 6.92
N TYR A 29 -12.64 24.70 6.69
CA TYR A 29 -11.24 25.05 6.43
C TYR A 29 -10.85 25.05 4.94
N ALA A 30 -11.82 24.87 4.03
CA ALA A 30 -11.54 24.79 2.58
C ALA A 30 -10.71 25.98 2.06
N ASN A 31 -10.99 27.20 2.52
CA ASN A 31 -10.20 28.37 2.13
C ASN A 31 -8.73 28.29 2.58
N TYR A 32 -8.45 27.69 3.72
CA TYR A 32 -7.08 27.55 4.20
C TYR A 32 -6.28 26.57 3.35
N PHE A 33 -6.93 25.50 2.85
CA PHE A 33 -6.32 24.60 1.88
C PHE A 33 -6.02 25.30 0.55
N MET A 34 -6.93 26.13 0.05
CA MET A 34 -6.69 26.93 -1.16
C MET A 34 -5.55 27.92 -0.99
N GLN A 35 -5.50 28.61 0.14
CA GLN A 35 -4.42 29.56 0.45
C GLN A 35 -3.06 28.84 0.64
N ALA A 36 -3.07 27.63 1.18
CA ALA A 36 -1.86 26.86 1.40
C ALA A 36 -1.19 26.44 0.08
N ALA A 37 -1.92 26.39 -1.03
CA ALA A 37 -1.41 26.01 -2.34
C ALA A 37 -0.22 26.87 -2.81
N THR A 38 -0.25 28.16 -2.51
CA THR A 38 0.79 29.14 -2.91
C THR A 38 1.45 29.84 -1.72
N TYR A 39 1.14 29.41 -0.52
CA TYR A 39 1.67 30.04 0.69
C TYR A 39 3.19 29.91 0.78
N ASP A 40 3.88 31.02 1.03
CA ASP A 40 5.32 31.10 1.25
C ASP A 40 6.14 30.38 0.15
N GLY A 41 5.80 30.68 -1.12
CA GLY A 41 6.46 30.09 -2.29
C GLY A 41 6.10 28.64 -2.61
N ASN A 42 5.06 28.08 -1.96
CA ASN A 42 4.54 26.77 -2.34
C ASN A 42 4.01 26.75 -3.77
N SER A 43 4.04 25.55 -4.37
CA SER A 43 3.26 25.20 -5.54
C SER A 43 2.70 23.79 -5.32
N VAL A 44 1.74 23.65 -4.40
CA VAL A 44 1.19 22.34 -4.00
C VAL A 44 -0.31 22.27 -4.24
N SER A 45 -0.78 21.14 -4.74
CA SER A 45 -2.21 20.91 -5.02
C SER A 45 -3.08 21.04 -3.76
N PRO A 46 -4.00 22.01 -3.69
CA PRO A 46 -4.93 22.11 -2.57
C PRO A 46 -5.90 20.93 -2.53
N VAL A 47 -6.17 20.30 -3.67
CA VAL A 47 -6.97 19.07 -3.80
C VAL A 47 -6.27 17.90 -3.11
N SER A 48 -4.99 17.71 -3.39
CA SER A 48 -4.17 16.67 -2.74
C SER A 48 -4.01 16.93 -1.23
N LEU A 49 -3.80 18.17 -0.81
CA LEU A 49 -3.72 18.54 0.60
C LEU A 49 -5.02 18.24 1.34
N ALA A 50 -6.17 18.62 0.77
CA ALA A 50 -7.48 18.38 1.35
C ALA A 50 -7.80 16.87 1.44
N ALA A 51 -7.53 16.11 0.38
CA ALA A 51 -7.75 14.67 0.36
C ALA A 51 -6.86 13.94 1.38
N ARG A 52 -5.59 14.33 1.48
CA ARG A 52 -4.66 13.81 2.48
C ARG A 52 -5.13 14.14 3.90
N SER A 53 -5.48 15.38 4.17
CA SER A 53 -5.97 15.77 5.48
C SER A 53 -7.23 14.99 5.86
N ARG A 54 -8.18 14.83 4.93
CA ARG A 54 -9.37 14.02 5.16
C ARG A 54 -9.03 12.56 5.51
N GLN A 55 -8.06 11.97 4.84
CA GLN A 55 -7.61 10.60 5.11
C GLN A 55 -6.92 10.47 6.47
N GLU A 56 -6.09 11.45 6.84
CA GLU A 56 -5.24 11.40 8.02
C GLU A 56 -5.98 11.72 9.33
N VAL A 57 -6.93 12.66 9.28
CA VAL A 57 -7.50 13.22 10.52
C VAL A 57 -9.01 13.15 10.64
N VAL A 58 -9.75 12.71 9.62
CA VAL A 58 -11.19 12.54 9.72
C VAL A 58 -11.53 11.11 10.13
N LYS A 59 -12.22 10.97 11.26
CA LYS A 59 -12.70 9.68 11.79
C LYS A 59 -13.94 9.18 11.06
N SER A 60 -14.36 7.96 11.33
CA SER A 60 -15.56 7.34 10.75
C SER A 60 -16.85 8.10 11.06
N ASP A 61 -16.91 8.76 12.22
CA ASP A 61 -18.01 9.64 12.64
C ASP A 61 -17.95 11.05 12.02
N LYS A 62 -17.01 11.27 11.09
CA LYS A 62 -16.74 12.53 10.38
C LYS A 62 -16.20 13.67 11.27
N THR A 63 -15.88 13.41 12.53
CA THR A 63 -15.18 14.33 13.44
C THR A 63 -13.67 14.30 13.22
N LEU A 64 -12.93 15.25 13.82
CA LEU A 64 -11.48 15.28 13.75
C LEU A 64 -10.82 14.37 14.80
N SER A 65 -9.68 13.83 14.44
CA SER A 65 -8.78 13.16 15.38
C SER A 65 -8.22 14.16 16.42
N ALA A 66 -7.68 13.63 17.51
CA ALA A 66 -7.11 14.46 18.56
C ALA A 66 -5.92 15.32 18.08
N SER A 67 -5.19 14.89 17.04
CA SER A 67 -4.11 15.68 16.45
C SER A 67 -4.59 16.96 15.75
N ALA A 68 -5.84 16.99 15.26
CA ALA A 68 -6.36 18.09 14.47
C ALA A 68 -7.52 18.88 15.16
N ASN A 69 -7.93 18.50 16.37
CA ASN A 69 -9.05 19.14 17.07
C ASN A 69 -8.65 20.20 18.12
N GLY A 70 -7.36 20.59 18.14
CA GLY A 70 -6.85 21.57 19.09
C GLY A 70 -6.41 21.01 20.43
N SER A 71 -6.18 19.70 20.52
CA SER A 71 -5.65 19.06 21.73
C SER A 71 -4.35 19.72 22.18
N ARG A 72 -4.23 19.99 23.47
CA ARG A 72 -3.09 20.70 24.05
C ARG A 72 -2.83 22.09 23.46
N GLY A 73 -3.85 22.70 22.78
CA GLY A 73 -3.76 24.01 22.13
C GLY A 73 -3.07 24.00 20.75
N TYR A 74 -2.85 22.83 20.17
CA TYR A 74 -2.17 22.69 18.88
C TYR A 74 -2.99 21.89 17.89
N TYR A 75 -2.72 22.11 16.57
CA TYR A 75 -3.42 21.50 15.45
C TYR A 75 -2.43 20.86 14.49
N ASN A 76 -2.74 19.67 13.98
CA ASN A 76 -1.93 18.99 12.97
C ASN A 76 -2.84 18.23 12.00
N PHE A 77 -3.08 18.83 10.84
CA PHE A 77 -4.03 18.31 9.85
C PHE A 77 -3.44 17.22 8.93
N TYR A 78 -2.15 16.93 9.04
CA TYR A 78 -1.46 15.95 8.18
C TYR A 78 -0.75 14.86 8.96
N ASN A 79 -0.97 14.78 10.26
CA ASN A 79 -0.29 13.85 11.20
C ASN A 79 1.25 13.86 11.06
N LEU A 80 1.83 15.02 10.71
CA LEU A 80 3.28 15.17 10.62
C LEU A 80 3.91 14.94 12.00
N GLY A 81 4.95 14.12 12.01
CA GLY A 81 5.59 13.74 13.27
C GLY A 81 4.98 12.51 13.96
N ALA A 82 3.90 11.93 13.43
CA ALA A 82 3.32 10.68 13.92
C ALA A 82 4.15 9.46 13.45
N TRP A 83 5.37 9.34 13.90
CA TRP A 83 6.26 8.24 13.49
C TRP A 83 5.84 6.91 14.10
N SER A 84 6.14 5.81 13.41
CA SER A 84 5.90 4.46 13.92
C SER A 84 6.71 4.10 15.17
N SER A 85 7.77 4.85 15.45
CA SER A 85 8.60 4.72 16.67
C SER A 85 7.99 5.40 17.90
N CYS A 86 6.91 6.19 17.72
CA CYS A 86 6.25 6.87 18.83
C CYS A 86 5.42 5.89 19.67
N ALA A 87 5.51 5.99 20.98
CA ALA A 87 4.63 5.23 21.89
C ALA A 87 3.15 5.59 21.67
N ASN A 88 2.87 6.87 21.42
CA ASN A 88 1.57 7.36 20.98
C ASN A 88 1.77 8.28 19.75
N PRO A 89 1.40 7.86 18.55
CA PRO A 89 1.57 8.66 17.34
C PRO A 89 0.84 10.02 17.37
N ILE A 90 -0.31 10.11 18.06
CA ILE A 90 -1.04 11.37 18.20
C ILE A 90 -0.26 12.37 19.04
N ASP A 91 0.33 11.95 20.17
CA ASP A 91 1.12 12.83 21.00
C ASP A 91 2.35 13.34 20.26
N CYS A 92 3.02 12.48 19.50
CA CYS A 92 4.14 12.89 18.67
C CYS A 92 3.73 13.90 17.58
N ALA A 93 2.55 13.75 16.99
CA ALA A 93 2.01 14.71 16.03
C ALA A 93 1.72 16.07 16.68
N ILE A 94 1.21 16.07 17.91
CA ILE A 94 0.96 17.28 18.68
C ILE A 94 2.28 17.94 19.12
N ASP A 95 3.26 17.15 19.54
CA ASP A 95 4.60 17.66 19.88
C ASP A 95 5.30 18.26 18.67
N PHE A 96 5.16 17.67 17.50
CA PHE A 96 5.63 18.26 16.25
C PHE A 96 4.96 19.59 15.96
N ALA A 97 3.62 19.68 16.10
CA ALA A 97 2.84 20.90 15.88
C ALA A 97 3.21 22.00 16.89
N SER A 98 3.55 21.64 18.13
CA SER A 98 4.02 22.58 19.16
C SER A 98 5.44 23.13 18.88
N GLY A 99 6.12 22.62 17.86
CA GLY A 99 7.54 22.87 17.67
C GLY A 99 8.40 22.29 18.80
N TYR A 100 7.96 21.17 19.36
CA TYR A 100 8.56 20.55 20.55
C TYR A 100 8.65 21.56 21.71
N SER A 101 7.49 22.11 22.06
CA SER A 101 7.35 23.14 23.11
C SER A 101 8.08 24.44 22.79
N GLY A 102 8.02 24.87 21.52
CA GLY A 102 8.61 26.14 21.06
C GLY A 102 10.11 26.10 20.73
N ARG A 103 10.74 24.90 20.80
CA ARG A 103 12.18 24.74 20.44
C ARG A 103 12.43 24.95 18.93
N TYR A 104 11.44 24.67 18.08
CA TYR A 104 11.53 24.79 16.63
C TYR A 104 10.39 25.64 16.09
N SER A 105 10.73 26.72 15.38
CA SER A 105 9.77 27.67 14.76
C SER A 105 9.60 27.47 13.25
N SER A 106 10.38 26.59 12.61
CA SER A 106 10.28 26.34 11.17
C SER A 106 8.85 25.91 10.80
N TYR A 107 8.42 26.25 9.59
CA TYR A 107 7.06 26.00 9.09
C TYR A 107 5.97 26.66 9.92
N ASN A 108 6.28 27.86 10.48
CA ASN A 108 5.39 28.65 11.36
C ASN A 108 4.88 27.90 12.60
N ARG A 109 5.66 26.96 13.12
CA ARG A 109 5.36 26.36 14.42
C ARG A 109 5.63 27.36 15.56
N PRO A 110 4.87 27.33 16.63
CA PRO A 110 3.79 26.37 16.98
C PRO A 110 2.50 26.61 16.21
N TRP A 111 1.81 25.53 15.84
CA TRP A 111 0.56 25.54 15.10
C TRP A 111 -0.63 25.68 16.05
N THR A 112 -0.92 26.91 16.46
CA THR A 112 -1.91 27.23 17.51
C THR A 112 -3.33 27.46 16.98
N ASN A 113 -3.52 27.44 15.66
CA ASN A 113 -4.83 27.52 15.05
C ASN A 113 -4.86 26.75 13.70
N PRO A 114 -6.06 26.45 13.17
CA PRO A 114 -6.21 25.67 11.94
C PRO A 114 -5.52 26.28 10.72
N GLU A 115 -5.56 27.59 10.55
CA GLU A 115 -4.98 28.26 9.39
C GLU A 115 -3.46 28.09 9.36
N ILE A 116 -2.78 28.39 10.46
CA ILE A 116 -1.34 28.25 10.58
C ILE A 116 -0.93 26.79 10.39
N ALA A 117 -1.70 25.85 10.97
CA ALA A 117 -1.40 24.43 10.89
C ALA A 117 -1.55 23.88 9.47
N ILE A 118 -2.60 24.26 8.74
CA ILE A 118 -2.80 23.84 7.36
C ILE A 118 -1.71 24.42 6.46
N LYS A 119 -1.42 25.71 6.56
CA LYS A 119 -0.39 26.39 5.76
C LYS A 119 1.02 25.90 6.08
N GLY A 120 1.38 25.82 7.36
CA GLY A 120 2.70 25.36 7.80
C GLY A 120 2.95 23.89 7.47
N GLY A 121 1.95 23.04 7.64
CA GLY A 121 2.02 21.64 7.24
C GLY A 121 2.12 21.45 5.73
N ALA A 122 1.40 22.24 4.95
CA ALA A 122 1.51 22.25 3.48
C ALA A 122 2.92 22.65 3.04
N LYS A 123 3.51 23.66 3.67
CA LYS A 123 4.90 24.09 3.41
C LYS A 123 5.88 22.97 3.70
N TYR A 124 5.74 22.28 4.81
CA TYR A 124 6.57 21.12 5.15
C TYR A 124 6.49 20.03 4.08
N LEU A 125 5.27 19.69 3.61
CA LEU A 125 5.07 18.68 2.58
C LEU A 125 5.62 19.11 1.22
N ALA A 126 5.43 20.38 0.87
CA ALA A 126 5.92 20.92 -0.39
C ALA A 126 7.45 20.96 -0.45
N ASP A 127 8.11 21.44 0.59
CA ASP A 127 9.58 21.53 0.67
C ASP A 127 10.24 20.14 0.72
N GLY A 128 9.51 19.14 1.20
CA GLY A 128 10.00 17.78 1.18
C GLY A 128 10.34 17.31 -0.24
N TYR A 129 9.41 17.50 -1.17
CA TYR A 129 9.52 16.93 -2.52
C TYR A 129 8.98 17.83 -3.65
N ILE A 130 7.81 18.44 -3.48
CA ILE A 130 7.08 19.09 -4.57
C ILE A 130 7.84 20.32 -5.09
N ASN A 131 8.32 21.17 -4.19
CA ASN A 131 9.13 22.33 -4.52
C ASN A 131 10.51 21.97 -5.12
N LYS A 132 10.88 20.70 -5.07
CA LYS A 132 12.07 20.11 -5.68
C LYS A 132 11.77 19.43 -7.02
N ARG A 133 10.66 19.76 -7.67
CA ARG A 133 10.18 19.18 -8.93
C ARG A 133 9.79 17.71 -8.85
N GLN A 134 9.78 17.11 -7.67
CA GLN A 134 9.30 15.75 -7.43
C GLN A 134 7.80 15.77 -7.11
N ASN A 135 7.02 16.30 -8.04
CA ASN A 135 5.61 16.62 -7.87
C ASN A 135 4.65 15.49 -8.28
N THR A 136 5.12 14.25 -8.28
CA THR A 136 4.30 13.03 -8.33
C THR A 136 4.83 12.00 -7.35
N LEU A 137 4.00 11.08 -6.88
CA LEU A 137 4.48 9.97 -6.04
C LEU A 137 5.58 9.16 -6.73
N TYR A 138 5.50 9.05 -8.06
CA TYR A 138 6.53 8.38 -8.85
C TYR A 138 7.86 9.13 -8.79
N PHE A 139 7.86 10.45 -9.00
CA PHE A 139 9.08 11.27 -8.94
C PHE A 139 9.68 11.32 -7.53
N GLN A 140 8.82 11.33 -6.49
CA GLN A 140 9.28 11.25 -5.11
C GLN A 140 9.96 9.91 -4.83
N LYS A 141 9.45 8.82 -5.41
CA LYS A 141 10.02 7.48 -5.21
C LYS A 141 11.34 7.30 -5.95
N TRP A 142 11.45 7.76 -7.20
CA TRP A 142 12.55 7.37 -8.08
C TRP A 142 13.58 8.48 -8.34
N ASP A 143 13.28 9.73 -7.93
CA ASP A 143 14.12 10.91 -8.16
C ASP A 143 14.61 11.05 -9.61
N VAL A 144 13.78 10.68 -10.57
CA VAL A 144 14.15 10.73 -12.01
C VAL A 144 14.31 12.16 -12.53
N VAL A 145 13.85 13.15 -11.76
CA VAL A 145 14.07 14.59 -12.04
C VAL A 145 15.45 15.08 -11.61
N ASN A 146 16.18 14.22 -10.87
CA ASN A 146 17.56 14.47 -10.45
C ASN A 146 17.75 15.82 -9.75
N TYR A 147 16.91 16.10 -8.75
CA TYR A 147 16.83 17.37 -8.06
C TYR A 147 18.20 17.89 -7.57
N ASN A 148 19.01 17.01 -6.98
CA ASN A 148 20.32 17.36 -6.38
C ASN A 148 21.53 16.83 -7.16
N GLY A 149 21.35 16.39 -8.38
CA GLY A 149 22.42 15.88 -9.25
C GLY A 149 22.87 14.43 -8.96
N ASN A 150 22.27 13.75 -7.99
CA ASN A 150 22.73 12.43 -7.51
C ASN A 150 21.68 11.32 -7.60
N PHE A 151 20.47 11.59 -8.07
CA PHE A 151 19.32 10.65 -8.14
C PHE A 151 19.01 9.94 -6.80
N ASN A 152 19.30 10.56 -5.68
CA ASN A 152 19.24 9.95 -4.36
C ASN A 152 18.21 10.59 -3.41
N HIS A 153 17.48 11.62 -3.84
CA HIS A 153 16.42 12.24 -3.04
C HIS A 153 15.12 11.46 -3.19
N GLN A 154 15.09 10.27 -2.61
CA GLN A 154 14.02 9.29 -2.76
C GLN A 154 13.16 9.16 -1.50
N TYR A 155 11.84 9.08 -1.73
CA TYR A 155 10.86 8.78 -0.70
C TYR A 155 10.82 7.27 -0.45
N MET A 156 11.16 6.85 0.75
CA MET A 156 11.21 5.47 1.26
C MET A 156 11.88 4.41 0.34
N THR A 157 12.35 3.34 0.95
CA THR A 157 13.07 2.24 0.27
C THR A 157 12.16 1.25 -0.46
N ASN A 158 10.86 1.16 -0.07
CA ASN A 158 9.92 0.23 -0.66
C ASN A 158 9.67 0.53 -2.15
N ILE A 159 10.04 -0.40 -3.02
CA ILE A 159 9.88 -0.30 -4.49
C ILE A 159 8.42 -0.06 -4.91
N LYS A 160 7.46 -0.60 -4.18
CA LYS A 160 6.03 -0.49 -4.47
C LYS A 160 5.35 0.72 -3.82
N ALA A 161 6.08 1.59 -3.13
CA ALA A 161 5.51 2.70 -2.38
C ALA A 161 4.60 3.58 -3.24
N ALA A 162 5.12 4.11 -4.35
CA ALA A 162 4.37 5.01 -5.23
C ALA A 162 3.10 4.35 -5.80
N ILE A 163 3.17 3.05 -6.15
CA ILE A 163 2.02 2.29 -6.65
C ILE A 163 0.98 2.09 -5.55
N ASN A 164 1.41 1.72 -4.35
CA ASN A 164 0.51 1.44 -3.24
C ASN A 164 -0.18 2.72 -2.74
N GLU A 165 0.55 3.80 -2.60
CA GLU A 165 0.01 5.10 -2.23
C GLU A 165 -0.92 5.64 -3.33
N GLY A 166 -0.54 5.53 -4.60
CA GLY A 166 -1.41 5.90 -5.72
C GLY A 166 -2.72 5.11 -5.75
N LYS A 167 -2.70 3.81 -5.41
CA LYS A 167 -3.92 3.00 -5.27
C LYS A 167 -4.78 3.46 -4.10
N ASN A 168 -4.18 3.84 -2.98
CA ASN A 168 -4.92 4.34 -1.82
C ASN A 168 -5.54 5.70 -2.12
N THR A 169 -4.81 6.60 -2.77
CA THR A 169 -5.32 7.90 -3.25
C THR A 169 -6.49 7.70 -4.20
N TRP A 170 -6.37 6.79 -5.17
CA TRP A 170 -7.46 6.47 -6.10
C TRP A 170 -8.71 5.96 -5.39
N LYS A 171 -8.56 5.05 -4.41
CA LYS A 171 -9.69 4.57 -3.60
C LYS A 171 -10.34 5.70 -2.83
N SER A 172 -9.54 6.58 -2.21
CA SER A 172 -10.04 7.75 -1.49
C SER A 172 -10.81 8.68 -2.42
N TYR A 173 -10.28 9.01 -3.59
CA TYR A 173 -10.93 9.84 -4.59
C TYR A 173 -12.23 9.23 -5.11
N LYS A 174 -12.25 7.91 -5.33
CA LYS A 174 -13.48 7.19 -5.72
C LYS A 174 -14.56 7.32 -4.65
N ASN A 175 -14.21 7.13 -3.39
CA ASN A 175 -15.16 7.17 -2.28
C ASN A 175 -15.78 8.57 -2.04
N ILE A 176 -15.10 9.63 -2.47
CA ILE A 176 -15.52 11.02 -2.29
C ILE A 176 -15.86 11.69 -3.63
N ASN A 177 -16.05 10.90 -4.69
CA ASN A 177 -16.45 11.34 -6.04
C ASN A 177 -15.53 12.37 -6.71
N VAL A 178 -14.24 12.39 -6.37
CA VAL A 178 -13.24 13.29 -6.99
C VAL A 178 -12.82 12.79 -8.36
N LEU A 179 -12.96 11.48 -8.66
CA LEU A 179 -12.60 10.92 -9.97
C LEU A 179 -13.45 11.48 -11.13
N SER A 180 -14.58 12.13 -10.84
CA SER A 180 -15.39 12.86 -11.84
C SER A 180 -14.83 14.26 -12.16
N LYS A 181 -13.82 14.73 -11.43
CA LYS A 181 -13.16 16.02 -11.64
C LYS A 181 -11.93 15.85 -12.50
N GLN A 182 -11.49 16.96 -13.11
CA GLN A 182 -10.25 16.94 -13.88
C GLN A 182 -9.04 16.68 -12.99
N ILE A 183 -8.21 15.72 -13.39
CA ILE A 183 -6.94 15.36 -12.73
C ILE A 183 -5.84 15.40 -13.79
N GLU A 184 -4.75 16.08 -13.49
CA GLU A 184 -3.57 16.11 -14.35
C GLU A 184 -2.59 15.00 -13.97
N PHE A 185 -2.05 14.34 -14.99
CA PHE A 185 -1.04 13.30 -14.82
C PHE A 185 0.26 13.71 -15.51
N LEU A 186 1.38 13.57 -14.80
CA LEU A 186 2.73 13.72 -15.33
C LEU A 186 3.35 12.33 -15.46
N ILE A 187 3.40 11.85 -16.70
CA ILE A 187 3.91 10.51 -17.01
C ILE A 187 5.31 10.68 -17.62
N PRO A 188 6.38 10.14 -16.98
CA PRO A 188 7.72 10.22 -17.53
C PRO A 188 7.83 9.40 -18.82
N VAL A 189 8.51 9.96 -19.82
CA VAL A 189 8.85 9.27 -21.06
C VAL A 189 10.38 9.08 -21.09
N TYR A 190 10.82 7.85 -21.26
CA TYR A 190 12.24 7.48 -21.29
C TYR A 190 12.68 7.19 -22.73
N ASN A 191 13.96 7.44 -23.04
CA ASN A 191 14.49 7.36 -24.41
C ASN A 191 14.34 5.96 -25.06
N ASN A 192 14.29 4.90 -24.31
CA ASN A 192 14.19 3.52 -24.82
C ASN A 192 12.87 2.86 -24.38
N MET A 193 11.80 3.62 -24.26
CA MET A 193 10.49 3.02 -24.00
C MET A 193 10.04 2.16 -25.20
N PRO A 194 9.37 1.03 -24.97
CA PRO A 194 8.77 0.25 -26.05
C PRO A 194 7.78 1.09 -26.85
N ASP A 195 7.79 0.95 -28.17
CA ASP A 195 6.87 1.67 -29.08
C ASP A 195 5.39 1.29 -28.86
N THR A 196 5.15 0.14 -28.26
CA THR A 196 3.81 -0.34 -27.90
C THR A 196 3.62 -0.31 -26.39
N ALA A 197 2.53 0.29 -25.95
CA ALA A 197 2.13 0.25 -24.56
C ALA A 197 1.94 -1.21 -24.11
N SER A 198 2.52 -1.58 -22.96
CA SER A 198 2.19 -2.85 -22.34
C SER A 198 0.68 -2.90 -22.09
N THR A 199 0.03 -3.99 -22.47
CA THR A 199 -1.38 -4.19 -22.14
C THR A 199 -1.57 -4.07 -20.63
N LEU A 200 -2.48 -3.20 -20.21
CA LEU A 200 -2.87 -3.13 -18.82
C LEU A 200 -3.31 -4.52 -18.36
N PRO A 201 -2.92 -4.97 -17.15
CA PRO A 201 -3.54 -6.16 -16.56
C PRO A 201 -5.05 -5.91 -16.56
N THR A 202 -5.80 -6.73 -17.26
CA THR A 202 -7.25 -6.59 -17.38
C THR A 202 -7.84 -6.68 -15.97
N THR A 203 -8.29 -5.55 -15.43
CA THR A 203 -9.16 -5.56 -14.25
C THR A 203 -10.51 -6.08 -14.74
N VAL A 204 -10.79 -7.33 -14.44
CA VAL A 204 -12.14 -7.89 -14.65
C VAL A 204 -13.07 -7.15 -13.69
N GLU A 205 -13.86 -6.22 -14.21
CA GLU A 205 -14.99 -5.67 -13.47
C GLU A 205 -15.96 -6.81 -13.17
N LYS A 206 -16.42 -6.86 -11.92
CA LYS A 206 -17.44 -7.79 -11.46
C LYS A 206 -18.69 -7.56 -12.31
N PRO A 207 -19.30 -8.58 -12.95
CA PRO A 207 -20.48 -8.39 -13.78
C PRO A 207 -21.63 -7.83 -12.93
N SER A 208 -22.14 -6.68 -13.31
CA SER A 208 -23.44 -6.17 -12.88
C SER A 208 -24.49 -7.00 -13.60
N ASN A 209 -25.38 -7.67 -12.84
CA ASN A 209 -26.56 -8.31 -13.40
C ASN A 209 -27.46 -7.26 -14.06
N ASN A 210 -27.51 -7.28 -15.38
CA ASN A 210 -28.66 -6.79 -16.12
C ASN A 210 -28.92 -7.74 -17.28
N GLN A 211 -30.06 -8.43 -17.20
CA GLN A 211 -30.60 -9.20 -18.30
C GLN A 211 -31.06 -8.29 -19.44
N GLY A 212 -30.59 -8.57 -20.60
CA GLY A 212 -31.07 -7.99 -21.85
C GLY A 212 -30.63 -8.86 -23.02
N ASN A 213 -31.57 -9.64 -23.57
CA ASN A 213 -31.42 -10.42 -24.79
C ASN A 213 -30.87 -9.61 -25.94
N ASN A 214 -29.80 -10.08 -26.60
CA ASN A 214 -29.84 -10.19 -28.06
C ASN A 214 -28.80 -11.20 -28.59
N GLN A 215 -29.25 -12.11 -29.37
CA GLN A 215 -28.46 -13.08 -30.15
C GLN A 215 -27.69 -12.35 -31.24
N ASN A 216 -26.39 -12.61 -31.35
CA ASN A 216 -25.77 -12.75 -32.65
C ASN A 216 -24.52 -13.64 -32.60
N SER A 217 -24.52 -14.63 -33.46
CA SER A 217 -23.52 -15.68 -33.59
C SER A 217 -22.23 -15.13 -34.19
N GLY A 218 -21.12 -15.22 -33.42
CA GLY A 218 -19.79 -15.05 -33.96
C GLY A 218 -18.83 -15.87 -33.09
N SER A 219 -18.33 -16.98 -33.64
CA SER A 219 -17.38 -17.89 -33.00
C SER A 219 -16.07 -17.13 -32.63
N GLN A 220 -15.90 -16.85 -31.33
CA GLN A 220 -14.67 -16.33 -30.77
C GLN A 220 -13.83 -17.50 -30.24
N PRO A 221 -12.49 -17.57 -30.51
CA PRO A 221 -11.65 -18.61 -29.94
C PRO A 221 -11.65 -18.47 -28.41
N SER A 222 -11.97 -19.52 -27.71
CA SER A 222 -11.91 -19.57 -26.24
C SER A 222 -10.45 -19.50 -25.78
N THR A 223 -9.96 -18.31 -25.52
CA THR A 223 -8.65 -18.12 -24.89
C THR A 223 -8.76 -18.54 -23.42
N LYS A 224 -8.09 -19.64 -23.07
CA LYS A 224 -7.96 -20.07 -21.68
C LYS A 224 -7.33 -18.93 -20.85
N PRO A 225 -7.80 -18.68 -19.60
CA PRO A 225 -7.26 -17.63 -18.76
C PRO A 225 -5.76 -17.85 -18.51
N ASP A 226 -4.97 -16.79 -18.46
CA ASP A 226 -3.56 -16.88 -18.12
C ASP A 226 -3.37 -17.26 -16.63
N ILE A 227 -2.18 -17.79 -16.30
CA ILE A 227 -1.87 -18.27 -14.94
C ILE A 227 -1.95 -17.15 -13.90
N SER A 228 -1.56 -15.94 -14.27
CA SER A 228 -1.60 -14.77 -13.38
C SER A 228 -3.04 -14.43 -13.00
N SER A 229 -3.94 -14.41 -13.98
CA SER A 229 -5.38 -14.19 -13.75
C SER A 229 -5.99 -15.29 -12.88
N ILE A 230 -5.62 -16.57 -13.12
CA ILE A 230 -6.06 -17.69 -12.31
C ILE A 230 -5.66 -17.50 -10.83
N ILE A 231 -4.40 -17.17 -10.55
CA ILE A 231 -3.89 -16.96 -9.20
C ILE A 231 -4.63 -15.81 -8.51
N LEU A 232 -4.77 -14.66 -9.18
CA LEU A 232 -5.42 -13.48 -8.63
C LEU A 232 -6.91 -13.71 -8.36
N ASN A 233 -7.62 -14.38 -9.27
CA ASN A 233 -9.04 -14.70 -9.14
C ASN A 233 -9.31 -15.78 -8.07
N ALA A 234 -8.30 -16.58 -7.72
CA ALA A 234 -8.36 -17.50 -6.60
C ALA A 234 -8.11 -16.81 -5.23
N GLY A 235 -7.82 -15.50 -5.22
CA GLY A 235 -7.58 -14.74 -4.01
C GLY A 235 -6.12 -14.72 -3.55
N TYR A 236 -5.24 -15.41 -4.26
CA TYR A 236 -3.81 -15.44 -3.96
C TYR A 236 -3.07 -14.27 -4.61
N ARG A 237 -1.83 -14.04 -4.19
CA ARG A 237 -0.90 -13.11 -4.82
C ARG A 237 0.39 -13.85 -5.14
N TYR A 238 1.14 -13.35 -6.11
CA TYR A 238 2.45 -13.90 -6.43
C TYR A 238 3.46 -12.76 -6.63
N SER A 239 4.71 -13.06 -6.33
CA SER A 239 5.85 -12.16 -6.57
C SER A 239 7.04 -13.05 -6.93
N SER A 240 7.61 -12.85 -8.13
CA SER A 240 8.58 -13.79 -8.68
C SER A 240 8.01 -15.22 -8.71
N ASN A 241 8.62 -16.14 -7.96
CA ASN A 241 8.19 -17.53 -7.82
C ASN A 241 7.53 -17.84 -6.45
N TYR A 242 7.12 -16.83 -5.69
CA TYR A 242 6.41 -17.00 -4.41
C TYR A 242 4.91 -16.81 -4.59
N LEU A 243 4.12 -17.70 -3.99
CA LEU A 243 2.67 -17.60 -3.88
C LEU A 243 2.33 -17.19 -2.45
N THR A 244 1.64 -16.07 -2.30
CA THR A 244 1.34 -15.40 -1.02
C THR A 244 -0.16 -15.21 -0.81
N GLU A 245 -0.56 -14.60 0.30
CA GLU A 245 -1.95 -14.42 0.75
C GLU A 245 -2.64 -15.79 0.98
N ILE A 246 -1.88 -16.76 1.46
CA ILE A 246 -2.37 -18.09 1.83
C ILE A 246 -2.65 -18.05 3.33
N SER A 247 -3.90 -18.31 3.71
CA SER A 247 -4.31 -18.36 5.11
C SER A 247 -3.71 -19.57 5.83
N VAL A 248 -3.35 -19.38 7.09
CA VAL A 248 -2.93 -20.48 7.96
C VAL A 248 -4.01 -21.56 8.01
N GLY A 249 -3.61 -22.81 7.93
CA GLY A 249 -4.53 -23.95 7.91
C GLY A 249 -5.15 -24.26 6.54
N THR A 250 -4.76 -23.56 5.48
CA THR A 250 -5.18 -23.92 4.11
C THR A 250 -4.68 -25.31 3.76
N THR A 251 -5.60 -26.24 3.42
CA THR A 251 -5.24 -27.59 3.01
C THR A 251 -4.91 -27.66 1.51
N ALA A 252 -4.16 -28.69 1.12
CA ALA A 252 -3.83 -28.92 -0.28
C ALA A 252 -5.08 -29.06 -1.15
N SER A 253 -6.09 -29.78 -0.68
CA SER A 253 -7.37 -29.93 -1.40
C SER A 253 -8.12 -28.61 -1.55
N SER A 254 -8.15 -27.77 -0.52
CA SER A 254 -8.79 -26.47 -0.58
C SER A 254 -8.16 -25.57 -1.66
N MET A 255 -6.83 -25.48 -1.68
CA MET A 255 -6.11 -24.70 -2.69
C MET A 255 -6.30 -25.27 -4.10
N ILE A 256 -6.18 -26.60 -4.25
CA ILE A 256 -6.37 -27.28 -5.54
C ILE A 256 -7.77 -26.99 -6.10
N ASN A 257 -8.80 -27.14 -5.28
CA ASN A 257 -10.18 -26.91 -5.70
C ASN A 257 -10.42 -25.43 -6.05
N ASN A 258 -9.90 -24.51 -5.24
CA ASN A 258 -10.03 -23.09 -5.51
C ASN A 258 -9.39 -22.71 -6.87
N LEU A 259 -8.16 -23.15 -7.12
CA LEU A 259 -7.47 -22.87 -8.39
C LEU A 259 -8.11 -23.59 -9.60
N ARG A 260 -8.57 -24.83 -9.41
CA ARG A 260 -9.30 -25.58 -10.46
C ARG A 260 -10.60 -24.90 -10.87
N ASN A 261 -11.34 -24.36 -9.91
CA ASN A 261 -12.56 -23.58 -10.16
C ASN A 261 -12.29 -22.28 -10.96
N LYS A 262 -11.02 -21.88 -11.08
CA LYS A 262 -10.56 -20.76 -11.93
C LYS A 262 -9.93 -21.24 -13.25
N GLY A 263 -10.04 -22.53 -13.57
CA GLY A 263 -9.59 -23.09 -14.85
C GLY A 263 -8.16 -23.65 -14.85
N ALA A 264 -7.54 -23.84 -13.67
CA ALA A 264 -6.19 -24.39 -13.58
C ALA A 264 -6.12 -25.90 -13.52
N SER A 265 -5.04 -26.47 -14.07
CA SER A 265 -4.48 -27.73 -13.61
C SER A 265 -3.50 -27.46 -12.46
N VAL A 266 -3.59 -28.23 -11.37
CA VAL A 266 -2.81 -27.95 -10.16
C VAL A 266 -2.19 -29.22 -9.62
N SER A 267 -0.91 -29.17 -9.28
CA SER A 267 -0.23 -30.18 -8.46
C SER A 267 0.58 -29.50 -7.36
N ILE A 268 0.59 -30.12 -6.19
CA ILE A 268 1.34 -29.62 -5.02
C ILE A 268 2.28 -30.70 -4.56
N THR A 269 3.52 -30.29 -4.26
CA THR A 269 4.57 -31.15 -3.68
C THR A 269 5.18 -30.45 -2.46
N THR A 270 5.49 -31.25 -1.45
CA THR A 270 6.27 -30.84 -0.29
C THR A 270 7.66 -31.49 -0.35
N VAL A 271 8.58 -31.02 0.49
CA VAL A 271 9.91 -31.63 0.62
C VAL A 271 9.88 -32.57 1.80
N GLY A 272 10.06 -33.85 1.55
CA GLY A 272 10.18 -34.83 2.60
C GLY A 272 11.47 -34.71 3.42
N SER A 273 11.57 -35.44 4.51
CA SER A 273 12.71 -35.43 5.45
C SER A 273 14.08 -35.80 4.82
N ASN A 274 14.07 -36.43 3.66
CA ASN A 274 15.23 -36.79 2.87
C ASN A 274 15.52 -35.81 1.69
N ASN A 275 14.94 -34.60 1.73
CA ASN A 275 15.03 -33.59 0.66
C ASN A 275 14.47 -34.02 -0.72
N VAL A 276 13.68 -35.09 -0.78
CA VAL A 276 13.01 -35.53 -2.00
C VAL A 276 11.62 -34.94 -2.06
N ALA A 277 11.26 -34.39 -3.23
CA ALA A 277 9.90 -33.88 -3.46
C ALA A 277 8.86 -35.02 -3.37
N LYS A 278 7.87 -34.85 -2.48
CA LYS A 278 6.77 -35.77 -2.27
C LYS A 278 5.45 -35.09 -2.61
N LYS A 279 4.54 -35.84 -3.24
CA LYS A 279 3.17 -35.34 -3.45
C LYS A 279 2.47 -35.19 -2.09
N ILE A 280 1.90 -34.01 -1.85
CA ILE A 280 1.18 -33.72 -0.61
C ILE A 280 -0.17 -34.43 -0.57
N SER A 281 -0.59 -34.90 0.57
CA SER A 281 -1.91 -35.51 0.79
C SER A 281 -3.01 -34.45 0.76
N SER A 282 -4.23 -34.82 0.35
CA SER A 282 -5.35 -33.88 0.18
C SER A 282 -5.69 -33.07 1.42
N ASN A 283 -5.64 -33.69 2.59
CA ASN A 283 -6.00 -33.07 3.86
C ASN A 283 -4.80 -32.46 4.60
N GLU A 284 -3.61 -32.54 4.02
CA GLU A 284 -2.40 -31.96 4.58
C GLU A 284 -2.44 -30.45 4.47
N VAL A 285 -2.07 -29.74 5.53
CA VAL A 285 -1.99 -28.29 5.56
C VAL A 285 -0.75 -27.83 4.81
N LEU A 286 -0.92 -26.80 4.00
CA LEU A 286 0.18 -26.20 3.24
C LEU A 286 1.10 -25.43 4.18
N GLY A 287 2.40 -25.70 4.05
CA GLY A 287 3.46 -24.97 4.74
C GLY A 287 4.29 -24.10 3.80
N THR A 288 4.95 -23.12 4.40
CA THR A 288 5.94 -22.32 3.69
C THR A 288 7.05 -23.22 3.14
N GLY A 289 7.34 -23.07 1.84
CA GLY A 289 8.32 -23.90 1.14
C GLY A 289 7.71 -25.00 0.28
N ASP A 290 6.44 -25.34 0.44
CA ASP A 290 5.73 -26.21 -0.49
C ASP A 290 5.75 -25.64 -1.91
N THR A 291 5.65 -26.49 -2.90
CA THR A 291 5.67 -26.09 -4.29
C THR A 291 4.32 -26.36 -4.96
N VAL A 292 3.70 -25.33 -5.48
CA VAL A 292 2.47 -25.40 -6.28
C VAL A 292 2.85 -25.23 -7.75
N THR A 293 2.48 -26.20 -8.58
CA THR A 293 2.56 -26.07 -10.04
C THR A 293 1.17 -25.79 -10.56
N ILE A 294 1.00 -24.67 -11.26
CA ILE A 294 -0.27 -24.17 -11.80
C ILE A 294 -0.14 -24.12 -13.32
N GLY A 295 -1.05 -24.79 -14.03
CA GLY A 295 -1.09 -24.76 -15.49
C GLY A 295 -2.47 -24.36 -16.00
N ASN A 296 -2.53 -23.76 -17.17
CA ASN A 296 -3.78 -23.42 -17.88
C ASN A 296 -4.03 -24.30 -19.12
N GLY A 297 -3.23 -25.36 -19.28
CA GLY A 297 -3.28 -26.26 -20.43
C GLY A 297 -2.48 -25.78 -21.65
N VAL A 298 -1.83 -24.61 -21.59
CA VAL A 298 -0.92 -24.04 -22.58
C VAL A 298 0.46 -23.83 -21.95
N THR A 299 0.50 -23.21 -20.79
CA THR A 299 1.70 -22.93 -20.02
C THR A 299 1.56 -23.43 -18.59
N SER A 300 2.66 -23.51 -17.87
CA SER A 300 2.68 -23.80 -16.44
C SER A 300 3.71 -22.97 -15.70
N GLY A 301 3.40 -22.62 -14.44
CA GLY A 301 4.32 -21.93 -13.52
C GLY A 301 4.49 -22.71 -12.24
N LYS A 302 5.68 -22.64 -11.65
CA LYS A 302 5.98 -23.21 -10.33
C LYS A 302 6.16 -22.10 -9.30
N TYR A 303 5.47 -22.21 -8.18
CA TYR A 303 5.48 -21.22 -7.13
C TYR A 303 5.75 -21.87 -5.78
N ARG A 304 6.59 -21.23 -4.96
CA ARG A 304 6.80 -21.58 -3.56
C ARG A 304 5.73 -20.97 -2.70
N VAL A 305 5.07 -21.78 -1.89
CA VAL A 305 4.10 -21.34 -0.89
C VAL A 305 4.77 -20.48 0.16
N VAL A 306 4.13 -19.38 0.51
CA VAL A 306 4.50 -18.50 1.63
C VAL A 306 3.27 -18.28 2.49
N VAL A 307 3.23 -18.94 3.63
CA VAL A 307 2.25 -18.71 4.68
C VAL A 307 2.83 -17.68 5.64
N LYS A 308 2.19 -16.53 5.74
CA LYS A 308 2.68 -15.38 6.51
C LYS A 308 2.85 -15.78 7.98
N GLY A 309 4.05 -15.63 8.52
CA GLY A 309 4.41 -16.01 9.89
C GLY A 309 4.92 -17.43 10.08
N ASP A 310 4.74 -18.32 9.12
CA ASP A 310 5.23 -19.69 9.13
C ASP A 310 6.69 -19.75 8.67
N ALA A 311 7.59 -19.44 9.57
CA ALA A 311 9.03 -19.41 9.30
C ALA A 311 9.71 -20.78 9.37
N ASN A 312 9.00 -21.80 9.88
CA ASN A 312 9.51 -23.17 9.96
C ASN A 312 8.98 -24.08 8.84
N GLY A 313 7.87 -23.69 8.16
CA GLY A 313 7.29 -24.41 7.04
C GLY A 313 6.33 -25.54 7.42
N ASP A 314 5.79 -25.55 8.66
CA ASP A 314 4.87 -26.58 9.11
C ASP A 314 3.39 -26.21 8.88
N GLY A 315 3.11 -25.06 8.27
CA GLY A 315 1.76 -24.57 7.96
C GLY A 315 1.01 -23.99 9.17
N ARG A 316 1.68 -23.80 10.28
CA ARG A 316 1.15 -23.22 11.52
C ARG A 316 1.96 -22.00 11.92
N ILE A 317 1.43 -21.21 12.84
CA ILE A 317 2.18 -20.13 13.47
C ILE A 317 2.24 -20.44 14.97
N SER A 318 3.43 -20.74 15.44
CA SER A 318 3.67 -21.30 16.76
C SER A 318 4.90 -20.67 17.43
N ALA A 319 5.20 -21.10 18.65
CA ALA A 319 6.41 -20.71 19.34
C ALA A 319 7.69 -21.10 18.58
N VAL A 320 7.63 -22.10 17.69
CA VAL A 320 8.79 -22.53 16.88
C VAL A 320 9.16 -21.41 15.87
N ASP A 321 8.16 -20.81 15.21
CA ASP A 321 8.36 -19.70 14.26
C ASP A 321 8.91 -18.47 14.98
N TYR A 322 8.33 -18.16 16.14
CA TYR A 322 8.79 -17.08 17.00
C TYR A 322 10.26 -17.25 17.38
N VAL A 323 10.70 -18.46 17.76
CA VAL A 323 12.09 -18.74 18.07
C VAL A 323 12.99 -18.65 16.83
N LYS A 324 12.53 -19.13 15.68
CA LYS A 324 13.30 -19.02 14.41
C LYS A 324 13.55 -17.56 14.03
N ILE A 325 12.54 -16.71 14.12
CA ILE A 325 12.67 -15.28 13.81
C ILE A 325 13.58 -14.58 14.82
N LYS A 326 13.43 -14.90 16.12
CA LYS A 326 14.36 -14.42 17.15
C LYS A 326 15.81 -14.77 16.83
N ASN A 327 16.07 -16.04 16.50
CA ASN A 327 17.41 -16.52 16.23
C ASN A 327 18.00 -15.85 14.98
N TYR A 328 17.18 -15.57 13.95
CA TYR A 328 17.60 -14.80 12.78
C TYR A 328 17.99 -13.38 13.15
N ILE A 329 17.17 -12.67 13.93
CA ILE A 329 17.45 -11.29 14.39
C ILE A 329 18.72 -11.23 15.21
N MET A 330 18.98 -12.24 16.02
CA MET A 330 20.21 -12.39 16.85
C MET A 330 21.41 -12.91 16.06
N SER A 331 21.30 -13.08 14.74
CA SER A 331 22.34 -13.62 13.86
C SER A 331 22.84 -15.02 14.25
N SER A 332 22.05 -15.77 15.03
CA SER A 332 22.38 -17.15 15.42
C SER A 332 21.84 -18.21 14.49
N SER A 333 21.02 -17.83 13.49
CA SER A 333 20.54 -18.70 12.41
C SER A 333 20.27 -17.90 11.15
N SER A 334 20.14 -18.59 10.00
CA SER A 334 19.78 -17.97 8.73
C SER A 334 18.36 -18.35 8.31
N LEU A 335 17.67 -17.42 7.67
CA LEU A 335 16.43 -17.63 6.93
C LEU A 335 16.65 -17.21 5.48
N SER A 336 16.17 -18.00 4.54
CA SER A 336 16.33 -17.72 3.11
C SER A 336 15.08 -18.09 2.33
N GLY A 337 14.95 -17.57 1.10
CA GLY A 337 13.85 -17.89 0.19
C GLY A 337 12.48 -17.64 0.80
N SER A 338 11.55 -18.57 0.61
CA SER A 338 10.16 -18.47 1.10
C SER A 338 10.06 -18.31 2.63
N TYR A 339 10.99 -18.89 3.39
CA TYR A 339 11.00 -18.79 4.85
C TYR A 339 11.37 -17.38 5.33
N LYS A 340 12.27 -16.70 4.60
CA LYS A 340 12.58 -15.30 4.85
C LYS A 340 11.40 -14.40 4.52
N GLU A 341 10.72 -14.68 3.40
CA GLU A 341 9.51 -13.96 2.99
C GLU A 341 8.37 -14.15 4.00
N ALA A 342 8.20 -15.36 4.54
CA ALA A 342 7.20 -15.66 5.55
C ALA A 342 7.47 -14.97 6.89
N ALA A 343 8.73 -14.79 7.25
CA ALA A 343 9.16 -14.17 8.50
C ALA A 343 8.99 -12.65 8.52
N ASP A 344 9.00 -11.99 7.34
CA ASP A 344 8.70 -10.57 7.18
C ASP A 344 7.18 -10.35 7.18
N VAL A 345 6.58 -10.38 8.37
CA VAL A 345 5.11 -10.34 8.51
C VAL A 345 4.53 -8.94 8.34
N ASN A 346 5.34 -7.88 8.42
CA ASN A 346 4.90 -6.52 8.13
C ASN A 346 5.15 -6.12 6.66
N LYS A 347 5.88 -6.96 5.91
CA LYS A 347 6.23 -6.78 4.50
C LYS A 347 7.01 -5.48 4.22
N ASP A 348 7.91 -5.10 5.15
CA ASP A 348 8.79 -3.95 4.99
C ASP A 348 10.13 -4.30 4.30
N GLY A 349 10.36 -5.56 3.98
CA GLY A 349 11.57 -6.08 3.33
C GLY A 349 12.68 -6.46 4.32
N ARG A 350 12.42 -6.38 5.63
CA ARG A 350 13.38 -6.70 6.70
C ARG A 350 12.72 -7.59 7.74
N ILE A 351 13.50 -8.49 8.32
CA ILE A 351 13.07 -9.23 9.51
C ILE A 351 13.65 -8.53 10.73
N SER A 352 12.79 -7.99 11.57
CA SER A 352 13.14 -7.10 12.67
C SER A 352 12.36 -7.43 13.96
N ALA A 353 12.61 -6.68 15.01
CA ALA A 353 11.83 -6.76 16.24
C ALA A 353 10.33 -6.51 16.03
N VAL A 354 9.94 -5.78 14.97
CA VAL A 354 8.53 -5.53 14.63
C VAL A 354 7.84 -6.84 14.25
N ASP A 355 8.47 -7.65 13.40
CA ASP A 355 7.94 -8.95 12.97
C ASP A 355 7.84 -9.93 14.14
N TYR A 356 8.89 -9.95 14.94
CA TYR A 356 8.95 -10.74 16.16
C TYR A 356 7.80 -10.42 17.13
N VAL A 357 7.50 -9.13 17.34
CA VAL A 357 6.39 -8.69 18.20
C VAL A 357 5.04 -9.03 17.57
N LYS A 358 4.88 -8.89 16.25
CA LYS A 358 3.63 -9.26 15.56
C LYS A 358 3.34 -10.75 15.68
N ILE A 359 4.31 -11.62 15.48
CA ILE A 359 4.16 -13.07 15.65
C ILE A 359 3.83 -13.42 17.10
N LYS A 360 4.51 -12.81 18.07
CA LYS A 360 4.17 -12.99 19.49
C LYS A 360 2.70 -12.66 19.76
N ASN A 361 2.24 -11.50 19.28
CA ASN A 361 0.86 -11.06 19.51
C ASN A 361 -0.15 -12.00 18.86
N TYR A 362 0.16 -12.52 17.66
CA TYR A 362 -0.68 -13.51 16.99
C TYR A 362 -0.80 -14.81 17.82
N ILE A 363 0.33 -15.38 18.29
CA ILE A 363 0.36 -16.59 19.09
C ILE A 363 -0.43 -16.40 20.41
N MET A 364 -0.38 -15.21 21.00
CA MET A 364 -1.12 -14.87 22.21
C MET A 364 -2.61 -14.57 21.98
N GLY A 365 -3.11 -14.65 20.73
CA GLY A 365 -4.49 -14.36 20.39
C GLY A 365 -4.88 -12.88 20.44
N ASN A 366 -3.91 -11.97 20.58
CA ASN A 366 -4.17 -10.55 20.79
C ASN A 366 -4.42 -9.76 19.50
N ARG A 367 -3.99 -10.27 18.35
CA ARG A 367 -4.15 -9.60 17.02
C ARG A 367 -4.04 -10.63 15.88
N THR A 368 -4.68 -10.29 14.74
CA THR A 368 -4.40 -10.91 13.43
C THR A 368 -3.30 -10.11 12.72
N PHE A 369 -2.63 -10.69 11.73
CA PHE A 369 -1.61 -10.02 10.92
C PHE A 369 -2.21 -8.95 10.00
#